data_aa871782867642f6a2b4b32816d3df37
#
_entry.id   aa871782867642f6a2b4b32816d3df37
#
_cell.length_a   1.000
_cell.length_b   1.000
_cell.length_c   1.000
_cell.angle_alpha   90.00
_cell.angle_beta   90.00
_cell.angle_gamma   90.00
#
_symmetry.space_group_name_H-M   'P 1'
#
loop_
_entity.id
_entity.type
_entity.pdbx_description
1 polymer ?
#
loop_
_entity_poly.entity_id
_entity_poly.type
_entity_poly.pdbx_seq_one_letter_code
_entity_poly.pdbx_strand_id
1 'polypeptide(L)'
;MSNNLVIKRSQLVEFPIVGTPATLRRYKARTIPNLSRNNIILYGIECYTEDQLAQTPSGEAVIDTADANQVVLTLMDTDKNQFIYNCPIISLIRENVGGFVTIFKPRLINLNDCYIQLTDATGIAANENVVFNFYYELVGE
;
A
#
# COMPACT_ATOMS: atom_id res chain seq x y z
N MET A 1 3.75 -14.23 33.87
CA MET A 1 3.91 -13.00 33.08
C MET A 1 4.09 -13.34 31.63
N SER A 2 3.17 -12.91 30.86
CA SER A 2 3.28 -13.19 29.43
C SER A 2 4.32 -12.28 28.79
N ASN A 3 5.28 -12.89 28.16
CA ASN A 3 6.20 -12.15 27.31
C ASN A 3 5.47 -11.86 26.01
N ASN A 4 4.73 -10.78 25.97
CA ASN A 4 4.14 -10.31 24.72
C ASN A 4 5.25 -9.75 23.86
N LEU A 5 5.91 -10.66 23.16
CA LEU A 5 6.89 -10.26 22.18
C LEU A 5 6.14 -9.74 20.95
N VAL A 6 6.05 -8.43 20.84
CA VAL A 6 5.48 -7.82 19.68
C VAL A 6 6.58 -7.75 18.62
N ILE A 7 6.43 -8.52 17.57
CA ILE A 7 7.38 -8.49 16.46
C ILE A 7 6.88 -7.51 15.43
N LYS A 8 7.63 -6.41 15.28
CA LYS A 8 7.35 -5.43 14.24
C LYS A 8 8.00 -5.89 12.94
N ARG A 9 7.23 -5.83 11.87
CA ARG A 9 7.67 -6.28 10.55
C ARG A 9 7.39 -5.22 9.51
N SER A 10 8.08 -5.34 8.39
CA SER A 10 7.74 -4.56 7.20
C SER A 10 7.62 -5.48 6.00
N GLN A 11 6.75 -5.13 5.07
CA GLN A 11 6.48 -5.92 3.88
C GLN A 11 6.14 -5.01 2.72
N LEU A 12 6.77 -5.24 1.58
CA LEU A 12 6.37 -4.57 0.35
C LEU A 12 5.03 -5.12 -0.11
N VAL A 13 4.10 -4.22 -0.38
CA VAL A 13 2.77 -4.54 -0.89
C VAL A 13 2.61 -3.88 -2.23
N GLU A 14 2.36 -4.67 -3.26
CA GLU A 14 2.24 -4.22 -4.63
C GLU A 14 0.77 -4.10 -5.02
N PHE A 15 0.41 -2.97 -5.64
CA PHE A 15 -0.90 -2.76 -6.24
C PHE A 15 -0.71 -2.63 -7.76
N PRO A 16 -0.82 -3.73 -8.51
CA PRO A 16 -0.60 -3.67 -9.96
C PRO A 16 -1.77 -3.00 -10.67
N ILE A 17 -1.45 -2.10 -11.59
CA ILE A 17 -2.45 -1.50 -12.48
C ILE A 17 -2.64 -2.46 -13.64
N VAL A 18 -3.54 -3.40 -13.48
CA VAL A 18 -3.75 -4.51 -14.40
C VAL A 18 -4.60 -4.06 -15.59
N GLY A 19 -4.16 -4.40 -16.78
CA GLY A 19 -4.89 -4.11 -18.01
C GLY A 19 -4.80 -2.64 -18.42
N THR A 20 -5.74 -2.19 -19.22
CA THR A 20 -5.79 -0.79 -19.65
C THR A 20 -6.14 0.10 -18.46
N PRO A 21 -5.30 1.08 -18.11
CA PRO A 21 -5.59 1.95 -16.98
C PRO A 21 -6.91 2.69 -17.17
N ALA A 22 -7.72 2.74 -16.12
CA ALA A 22 -9.02 3.40 -16.14
C ALA A 22 -9.24 4.22 -14.88
N THR A 23 -9.79 5.42 -15.05
CA THR A 23 -10.12 6.33 -13.96
C THR A 23 -11.17 5.72 -13.05
N LEU A 24 -10.96 5.82 -11.74
CA LEU A 24 -11.87 5.35 -10.68
C LEU A 24 -12.03 3.83 -10.59
N ARG A 25 -11.32 3.07 -11.39
CA ARG A 25 -11.28 1.62 -11.24
C ARG A 25 -10.48 1.26 -9.99
N ARG A 26 -10.95 0.27 -9.23
CA ARG A 26 -10.25 -0.21 -8.02
C ARG A 26 -9.23 -1.27 -8.38
N TYR A 27 -7.97 -1.01 -8.06
CA TYR A 27 -6.88 -1.97 -8.24
C TYR A 27 -6.45 -2.48 -6.88
N LYS A 28 -6.59 -3.78 -6.67
CA LYS A 28 -6.31 -4.40 -5.38
C LYS A 28 -4.87 -4.84 -5.26
N ALA A 29 -4.45 -5.05 -4.01
CA ALA A 29 -3.12 -5.54 -3.71
C ALA A 29 -2.91 -6.95 -4.26
N ARG A 30 -1.69 -7.23 -4.70
CA ARG A 30 -1.26 -8.57 -5.06
C ARG A 30 -1.23 -9.44 -3.80
N THR A 31 -1.68 -10.67 -3.91
CA THR A 31 -1.70 -11.62 -2.80
C THR A 31 -0.29 -11.91 -2.30
N ILE A 32 -0.10 -11.87 -0.99
CA ILE A 32 1.15 -12.20 -0.33
C ILE A 32 0.96 -13.54 0.39
N PRO A 33 1.63 -14.62 -0.07
CA PRO A 33 1.34 -15.97 0.41
C PRO A 33 1.49 -16.19 1.92
N ASN A 34 2.46 -15.53 2.53
CA ASN A 34 2.80 -15.76 3.94
C ASN A 34 2.15 -14.76 4.87
N LEU A 35 1.26 -13.92 4.37
CA LEU A 35 0.63 -12.88 5.16
C LEU A 35 -0.84 -13.22 5.37
N SER A 36 -1.22 -13.46 6.62
CA SER A 36 -2.61 -13.77 6.96
C SER A 36 -3.50 -12.54 6.78
N ARG A 37 -4.70 -12.76 6.28
CA ARG A 37 -5.60 -11.68 5.84
C ARG A 37 -6.07 -10.76 6.95
N ASN A 38 -6.25 -11.29 8.16
CA ASN A 38 -6.98 -10.61 9.22
C ASN A 38 -6.18 -10.44 10.50
N ASN A 39 -4.86 -10.59 10.45
CA ASN A 39 -4.05 -10.49 11.65
C ASN A 39 -2.95 -9.44 11.57
N ILE A 40 -3.09 -8.49 10.65
CA ILE A 40 -2.10 -7.44 10.44
C ILE A 40 -2.59 -6.16 11.10
N ILE A 41 -1.86 -5.68 12.11
CA ILE A 41 -2.08 -4.34 12.64
C ILE A 41 -1.11 -3.39 11.97
N LEU A 42 -1.63 -2.51 11.15
CA LEU A 42 -0.84 -1.55 10.40
C LEU A 42 -0.56 -0.32 11.27
N TYR A 43 0.71 0.02 11.47
CA TYR A 43 1.08 1.21 12.23
C TYR A 43 1.89 2.22 11.41
N GLY A 44 2.34 1.87 10.23
CA GLY A 44 3.07 2.80 9.38
C GLY A 44 3.01 2.39 7.93
N ILE A 45 3.18 3.37 7.06
CA ILE A 45 3.13 3.17 5.62
C ILE A 45 4.04 4.18 4.93
N GLU A 46 4.69 3.74 3.87
CA GLU A 46 5.39 4.63 2.95
C GLU A 46 5.21 4.14 1.53
N CYS A 47 5.24 5.06 0.58
CA CYS A 47 5.11 4.74 -0.84
C CYS A 47 6.47 4.87 -1.51
N TYR A 48 6.77 3.97 -2.42
CA TYR A 48 7.97 4.01 -3.24
C TYR A 48 7.59 4.31 -4.69
N THR A 49 8.34 5.21 -5.30
CA THR A 49 8.30 5.41 -6.75
C THR A 49 9.52 4.73 -7.37
N GLU A 50 9.65 4.81 -8.69
CA GLU A 50 10.81 4.25 -9.39
C GLU A 50 12.15 4.82 -8.90
N ASP A 51 12.13 6.01 -8.29
CA ASP A 51 13.35 6.62 -7.74
C ASP A 51 13.90 5.87 -6.52
N GLN A 52 13.03 5.23 -5.74
CA GLN A 52 13.44 4.45 -4.57
C GLN A 52 13.53 2.96 -4.88
N LEU A 53 12.74 2.47 -5.82
CA LEU A 53 12.66 1.06 -6.16
C LEU A 53 12.43 0.92 -7.66
N ALA A 54 13.48 0.55 -8.40
CA ALA A 54 13.42 0.48 -9.86
C ALA A 54 12.44 -0.58 -10.37
N GLN A 55 12.37 -1.72 -9.66
CA GLN A 55 11.50 -2.83 -10.02
C GLN A 55 10.94 -3.46 -8.76
N THR A 56 9.75 -4.07 -8.89
CA THR A 56 9.18 -4.89 -7.82
C THR A 56 10.01 -6.16 -7.63
N PRO A 57 9.87 -6.88 -6.50
CA PRO A 57 10.52 -8.18 -6.33
C PRO A 57 10.19 -9.18 -7.44
N SER A 58 9.03 -9.05 -8.10
CA SER A 58 8.65 -9.88 -9.23
C SER A 58 9.18 -9.37 -10.58
N GLY A 59 9.95 -8.29 -10.59
CA GLY A 59 10.58 -7.76 -11.81
C GLY A 59 9.72 -6.84 -12.65
N GLU A 60 8.62 -6.33 -12.09
CA GLU A 60 7.72 -5.42 -12.80
C GLU A 60 8.06 -3.96 -12.55
N ALA A 61 7.62 -3.08 -13.44
CA ALA A 61 7.88 -1.65 -13.33
C ALA A 61 7.15 -1.03 -12.13
N VAL A 62 7.81 -0.07 -11.48
CA VAL A 62 7.24 0.73 -10.40
C VAL A 62 6.82 2.08 -10.97
N ILE A 63 5.70 2.61 -10.48
CA ILE A 63 5.15 3.89 -10.95
C ILE A 63 6.17 5.01 -10.84
N ASP A 64 6.23 5.88 -11.84
CA ASP A 64 7.12 7.03 -11.78
C ASP A 64 6.51 8.15 -10.91
N THR A 65 7.37 9.10 -10.53
CA THR A 65 6.96 10.18 -9.64
C THR A 65 5.89 11.08 -10.26
N ALA A 66 5.94 11.29 -11.57
CA ALA A 66 4.95 12.12 -12.25
C ALA A 66 3.57 11.47 -12.25
N ASP A 67 3.50 10.17 -12.52
CA ASP A 67 2.23 9.43 -12.54
C ASP A 67 1.66 9.25 -11.14
N ALA A 68 2.49 9.25 -10.12
CA ALA A 68 2.05 9.12 -8.73
C ALA A 68 1.08 10.22 -8.29
N ASN A 69 1.13 11.39 -8.95
CA ASN A 69 0.16 12.47 -8.68
C ASN A 69 -1.29 12.10 -9.01
N GLN A 70 -1.49 11.04 -9.78
CA GLN A 70 -2.80 10.63 -10.27
C GLN A 70 -3.37 9.44 -9.51
N VAL A 71 -2.78 9.06 -8.37
CA VAL A 71 -3.15 7.87 -7.63
C VAL A 71 -3.56 8.21 -6.21
N VAL A 72 -4.64 7.59 -5.76
CA VAL A 72 -5.11 7.69 -4.37
C VAL A 72 -5.27 6.30 -3.77
N LEU A 73 -5.04 6.20 -2.46
CA LEU A 73 -5.08 4.95 -1.70
C LEU A 73 -6.27 4.95 -0.75
N THR A 74 -6.94 3.80 -0.66
CA THR A 74 -7.95 3.54 0.35
C THR A 74 -7.59 2.29 1.13
N LEU A 75 -7.54 2.40 2.45
CA LEU A 75 -7.32 1.27 3.35
C LEU A 75 -8.56 1.02 4.18
N MET A 76 -8.91 -0.25 4.31
CA MET A 76 -10.05 -0.69 5.11
C MET A 76 -9.60 -1.57 6.26
N ASP A 77 -10.23 -1.38 7.42
CA ASP A 77 -10.02 -2.26 8.55
C ASP A 77 -10.94 -3.51 8.45
N THR A 78 -10.81 -4.42 9.41
CA THR A 78 -11.59 -5.65 9.41
C THR A 78 -13.08 -5.42 9.70
N ASP A 79 -13.43 -4.24 10.21
CA ASP A 79 -14.83 -3.84 10.43
C ASP A 79 -15.41 -3.09 9.22
N LYS A 80 -14.68 -3.10 8.10
CA LYS A 80 -15.06 -2.44 6.84
C LYS A 80 -15.16 -0.92 6.93
N ASN A 81 -14.42 -0.31 7.86
CA ASN A 81 -14.29 1.14 7.92
C ASN A 81 -13.13 1.61 7.06
N GLN A 82 -13.36 2.63 6.25
CA GLN A 82 -12.33 3.27 5.45
C GLN A 82 -11.58 4.26 6.33
N PHE A 83 -10.52 3.82 7.00
CA PHE A 83 -9.76 4.70 7.89
C PHE A 83 -8.73 5.56 7.16
N ILE A 84 -8.36 5.17 5.95
CA ILE A 84 -7.65 6.01 4.98
C ILE A 84 -8.47 5.96 3.72
N TYR A 85 -8.96 7.12 3.27
CA TYR A 85 -9.85 7.18 2.12
C TYR A 85 -9.38 8.23 1.14
N ASN A 86 -9.19 7.80 -0.10
CA ASN A 86 -8.75 8.65 -1.21
C ASN A 86 -7.50 9.49 -0.85
N CYS A 87 -6.57 8.90 -0.13
CA CYS A 87 -5.34 9.57 0.25
C CYS A 87 -4.40 9.65 -0.96
N PRO A 88 -4.02 10.86 -1.38
CA PRO A 88 -3.03 10.99 -2.47
C PRO A 88 -1.73 10.30 -2.08
N ILE A 89 -1.25 9.40 -2.92
CA ILE A 89 -0.05 8.64 -2.57
C ILE A 89 1.20 9.51 -2.52
N ILE A 90 1.19 10.67 -3.17
CA ILE A 90 2.31 11.61 -3.09
C ILE A 90 2.60 12.08 -1.66
N SER A 91 1.57 12.11 -0.80
CA SER A 91 1.73 12.44 0.61
C SER A 91 2.38 11.32 1.43
N LEU A 92 2.55 10.15 0.83
CA LEU A 92 3.13 8.96 1.46
C LEU A 92 4.50 8.61 0.85
N ILE A 93 4.93 9.31 -0.18
CA ILE A 93 6.21 9.03 -0.84
C ILE A 93 7.35 9.32 0.13
N ARG A 94 8.20 8.33 0.34
CA ARG A 94 9.28 8.39 1.30
C ARG A 94 10.17 9.63 1.16
N GLU A 95 10.50 10.00 -0.07
CA GLU A 95 11.33 11.18 -0.35
C GLU A 95 10.70 12.47 0.18
N ASN A 96 9.36 12.58 0.06
CA ASN A 96 8.65 13.79 0.45
C ASN A 96 8.47 13.92 1.96
N VAL A 97 8.38 12.79 2.67
CA VAL A 97 8.08 12.79 4.11
C VAL A 97 9.27 12.39 4.97
N GLY A 98 10.37 11.97 4.37
CA GLY A 98 11.59 11.63 5.10
C GLY A 98 11.55 10.28 5.82
N GLY A 99 10.60 9.41 5.50
CA GLY A 99 10.46 8.11 6.11
C GLY A 99 9.04 7.58 5.97
N PHE A 100 8.63 6.67 6.85
CA PHE A 100 7.25 6.19 6.81
C PHE A 100 6.32 7.13 7.55
N VAL A 101 5.07 7.16 7.10
CA VAL A 101 3.99 7.90 7.75
C VAL A 101 3.38 7.03 8.83
N THR A 102 3.34 7.51 10.06
CA THR A 102 2.77 6.78 11.18
C THR A 102 1.25 6.85 11.14
N ILE A 103 0.61 5.71 11.33
CA ILE A 103 -0.84 5.65 11.49
C ILE A 103 -1.15 5.92 12.95
N PHE A 104 -1.86 7.00 13.22
CA PHE A 104 -2.10 7.49 14.58
C PHE A 104 -2.79 6.48 15.48
N LYS A 105 -3.79 5.78 14.92
CA LYS A 105 -4.45 4.67 15.62
C LYS A 105 -4.24 3.41 14.81
N PRO A 106 -3.24 2.59 15.14
CA PRO A 106 -3.02 1.35 14.41
C PRO A 106 -4.28 0.49 14.38
N ARG A 107 -4.54 -0.08 13.21
CA ARG A 107 -5.76 -0.84 12.98
C ARG A 107 -5.46 -2.19 12.38
N LEU A 108 -6.31 -3.13 12.75
CA LEU A 108 -6.32 -4.45 12.13
C LEU A 108 -6.90 -4.29 10.72
N ILE A 109 -6.11 -4.49 9.70
CA ILE A 109 -6.54 -4.26 8.32
C ILE A 109 -6.95 -5.55 7.61
N ASN A 110 -7.84 -5.40 6.64
CA ASN A 110 -8.16 -6.44 5.68
C ASN A 110 -7.52 -6.06 4.34
N LEU A 111 -6.38 -6.67 4.04
CA LEU A 111 -5.61 -6.32 2.85
C LEU A 111 -6.41 -6.53 1.56
N ASN A 112 -7.31 -7.52 1.52
CA ASN A 112 -8.12 -7.78 0.33
C ASN A 112 -9.12 -6.67 0.01
N ASP A 113 -9.47 -5.85 0.99
CA ASP A 113 -10.40 -4.74 0.79
C ASP A 113 -9.69 -3.41 0.56
N CYS A 114 -8.36 -3.40 0.62
CA CYS A 114 -7.57 -2.21 0.32
C CYS A 114 -7.36 -2.09 -1.18
N TYR A 115 -7.36 -0.86 -1.68
CA TYR A 115 -7.22 -0.63 -3.12
C TYR A 115 -6.63 0.73 -3.42
N ILE A 116 -6.15 0.88 -4.65
CA ILE A 116 -5.82 2.20 -5.21
C ILE A 116 -6.79 2.53 -6.33
N GLN A 117 -6.92 3.81 -6.61
CA GLN A 117 -7.70 4.32 -7.75
C GLN A 117 -6.90 5.40 -8.47
N LEU A 118 -7.12 5.51 -9.76
CA LEU A 118 -6.54 6.59 -10.56
C LEU A 118 -7.54 7.74 -10.63
N THR A 119 -7.09 8.94 -10.30
CA THR A 119 -7.90 10.14 -10.48
C THR A 119 -7.92 10.58 -11.95
N ASP A 120 -6.86 10.23 -12.67
CA ASP A 120 -6.74 10.45 -14.11
C ASP A 120 -5.84 9.34 -14.68
N ALA A 121 -6.33 8.60 -15.64
CA ALA A 121 -5.57 7.50 -16.25
C ALA A 121 -4.63 7.96 -17.36
N THR A 122 -4.64 9.23 -17.75
CA THR A 122 -3.83 9.75 -18.83
C THR A 122 -2.35 9.60 -18.57
N GLY A 123 -1.63 8.96 -19.48
CA GLY A 123 -0.19 8.79 -19.38
C GLY A 123 0.28 7.62 -18.51
N ILE A 124 -0.62 6.94 -17.82
CA ILE A 124 -0.26 5.79 -17.00
C ILE A 124 -0.22 4.54 -17.87
N ALA A 125 0.89 3.82 -17.82
CA ALA A 125 1.07 2.59 -18.58
C ALA A 125 0.43 1.40 -17.86
N ALA A 126 -0.04 0.43 -18.64
CA ALA A 126 -0.52 -0.84 -18.09
C ALA A 126 0.61 -1.59 -17.39
N ASN A 127 0.27 -2.32 -16.33
CA ASN A 127 1.18 -3.18 -15.58
C ASN A 127 2.26 -2.42 -14.79
N GLU A 128 2.12 -1.12 -14.60
CA GLU A 128 2.88 -0.42 -13.59
C GLU A 128 2.35 -0.81 -12.20
N ASN A 129 3.23 -0.83 -11.23
CA ASN A 129 2.87 -1.19 -9.86
C ASN A 129 3.03 0.01 -8.95
N VAL A 130 2.02 0.25 -8.12
CA VAL A 130 2.15 1.17 -6.99
C VAL A 130 2.62 0.34 -5.81
N VAL A 131 3.76 0.68 -5.24
CA VAL A 131 4.41 -0.12 -4.19
C VAL A 131 4.43 0.66 -2.90
N PHE A 132 3.97 0.00 -1.84
CA PHE A 132 4.03 0.54 -0.48
C PHE A 132 4.87 -0.39 0.37
N ASN A 133 5.51 0.17 1.38
CA ASN A 133 6.06 -0.62 2.47
C ASN A 133 5.12 -0.47 3.66
N PHE A 134 4.51 -1.57 4.09
CA PHE A 134 3.62 -1.61 5.23
C PHE A 134 4.41 -2.04 6.46
N TYR A 135 4.38 -1.20 7.50
CA TYR A 135 4.96 -1.52 8.80
C TYR A 135 3.85 -2.01 9.69
N TYR A 136 3.96 -3.25 10.16
CA TYR A 136 2.86 -3.92 10.81
C TYR A 136 3.31 -4.83 11.95
N GLU A 137 2.33 -5.23 12.77
CA GLU A 137 2.47 -6.24 13.79
C GLU A 137 1.49 -7.37 13.47
N LEU A 138 1.89 -8.61 13.78
CA LEU A 138 1.00 -9.76 13.66
C LEU A 138 0.29 -10.00 14.98
N VAL A 139 -0.99 -10.34 14.90
CA VAL A 139 -1.84 -10.63 16.06
C VAL A 139 -2.27 -12.08 16.01
N GLY A 140 -2.41 -12.71 17.17
CA GLY A 140 -2.99 -14.04 17.27
C GLY A 140 -2.04 -15.19 17.01
N GLU A 141 -0.77 -14.95 17.17
CA GLU A 141 0.23 -16.00 17.14
C GLU A 141 0.25 -16.81 18.44
#